data_a96970624d9035c2df84fb689a40e1b0
#
_entry.id   a96970624d9035c2df84fb689a40e1b0
#
_cell.length_a   1.000
_cell.length_b   1.000
_cell.length_c   1.000
_cell.angle_alpha   90.00
_cell.angle_beta   90.00
_cell.angle_gamma   90.00
#
_symmetry.space_group_name_H-M   'P 1'
#
loop_
_entity.id
_entity.type
_entity.pdbx_description
1 polymer ?
#
loop_
_entity_poly.entity_id
_entity_poly.type
_entity_poly.pdbx_seq_one_letter_code
_entity_poly.pdbx_strand_id
1 'polypeptide(L)'
;MHSTPLVFSHANSFQASTYSVLFAHLRQRGFAVQAIEKLGHDPHYPVSNNWKHLVQQVADFAKAQADKAGGPVWLAGHSLGGFLSLMAAARHPGLAKGVLLIDAPILGGWRSMALGVIKGAQLVGSLSPAAVSHKRRNTWPSQEAAYEHFKHKRAFSKWDDAVLRDYIAHGTVERDGKRVLAFDREIETNIYNTIPDNLDRLLRRNPLKCPVSFIGGRQSWEMKRVGMGMTEKVTRGRIIMLDGTHLFPMEKPLATAAAIETALRNMGA
;
A
#
# COMPACT_ATOMS: atom_id res chain seq x y z
N MET A 1 -8.09 27.85 -3.58
CA MET A 1 -7.08 27.22 -2.71
C MET A 1 -6.31 26.21 -3.55
N HIS A 2 -4.99 26.26 -3.56
CA HIS A 2 -4.19 25.25 -4.27
C HIS A 2 -4.29 23.92 -3.49
N SER A 3 -4.72 22.86 -4.16
CA SER A 3 -4.80 21.53 -3.54
C SER A 3 -3.39 20.93 -3.38
N THR A 4 -3.12 20.30 -2.24
CA THR A 4 -1.82 19.68 -1.93
C THR A 4 -1.63 18.40 -2.76
N PRO A 5 -0.60 18.31 -3.63
CA PRO A 5 -0.39 17.14 -4.47
C PRO A 5 0.06 15.92 -3.63
N LEU A 6 -0.67 14.83 -3.74
CA LEU A 6 -0.44 13.59 -3.03
C LEU A 6 -0.45 12.40 -3.99
N VAL A 7 0.66 11.69 -4.09
CA VAL A 7 0.75 10.40 -4.80
C VAL A 7 0.52 9.27 -3.80
N PHE A 8 -0.49 8.45 -4.06
CA PHE A 8 -0.83 7.30 -3.24
C PHE A 8 -0.48 5.99 -3.95
N SER A 9 0.22 5.10 -3.25
CA SER A 9 0.56 3.76 -3.72
C SER A 9 -0.23 2.72 -2.93
N HIS A 10 -0.96 1.86 -3.64
CA HIS A 10 -1.86 0.86 -3.05
C HIS A 10 -1.11 -0.35 -2.46
N ALA A 11 -1.80 -1.13 -1.61
CA ALA A 11 -1.31 -2.41 -1.11
C ALA A 11 -1.37 -3.50 -2.20
N ASN A 12 -0.56 -4.56 -2.04
CA ASN A 12 -0.65 -5.72 -2.94
C ASN A 12 -2.06 -6.30 -2.94
N SER A 13 -2.56 -6.70 -4.07
CA SER A 13 -3.93 -7.24 -4.28
C SER A 13 -5.08 -6.23 -4.31
N PHE A 14 -4.85 -4.97 -3.94
CA PHE A 14 -5.88 -3.94 -3.83
C PHE A 14 -5.52 -2.75 -4.72
N GLN A 15 -6.08 -2.70 -5.90
CA GLN A 15 -5.86 -1.61 -6.85
C GLN A 15 -6.33 -0.24 -6.29
N ALA A 16 -5.87 0.86 -6.89
CA ALA A 16 -6.12 2.22 -6.38
C ALA A 16 -7.61 2.54 -6.22
N SER A 17 -8.47 2.09 -7.13
CA SER A 17 -9.93 2.26 -7.04
C SER A 17 -10.56 1.63 -5.80
N THR A 18 -9.92 0.65 -5.14
CA THR A 18 -10.37 0.13 -3.83
C THR A 18 -10.34 1.21 -2.74
N TYR A 19 -9.54 2.26 -2.92
CA TYR A 19 -9.40 3.38 -1.99
C TYR A 19 -10.23 4.60 -2.37
N SER A 20 -11.20 4.50 -3.30
CA SER A 20 -11.98 5.62 -3.82
C SER A 20 -12.70 6.41 -2.72
N VAL A 21 -13.30 5.73 -1.74
CA VAL A 21 -13.93 6.35 -0.56
C VAL A 21 -12.91 7.15 0.25
N LEU A 22 -11.75 6.57 0.54
CA LEU A 22 -10.64 7.26 1.21
C LEU A 22 -10.17 8.47 0.40
N PHE A 23 -10.01 8.31 -0.92
CA PHE A 23 -9.58 9.41 -1.79
C PHE A 23 -10.61 10.54 -1.86
N ALA A 24 -11.91 10.23 -1.84
CA ALA A 24 -12.96 11.24 -1.77
C ALA A 24 -12.84 12.08 -0.49
N HIS A 25 -12.62 11.45 0.66
CA HIS A 25 -12.41 12.15 1.93
C HIS A 25 -11.11 12.98 1.94
N LEU A 26 -10.04 12.51 1.30
CA LEU A 26 -8.80 13.29 1.19
C LEU A 26 -8.96 14.50 0.28
N ARG A 27 -9.69 14.35 -0.84
CA ARG A 27 -9.98 15.49 -1.75
C ARG A 27 -10.82 16.57 -1.05
N GLN A 28 -11.80 16.18 -0.24
CA GLN A 28 -12.57 17.11 0.60
C GLN A 28 -11.70 17.89 1.60
N ARG A 29 -10.55 17.33 1.98
CA ARG A 29 -9.54 17.94 2.88
C ARG A 29 -8.46 18.74 2.15
N GLY A 30 -8.60 18.94 0.82
CA GLY A 30 -7.70 19.76 0.02
C GLY A 30 -6.48 19.02 -0.55
N PHE A 31 -6.51 17.68 -0.62
CA PHE A 31 -5.45 16.91 -1.26
C PHE A 31 -5.80 16.53 -2.70
N ALA A 32 -4.91 16.82 -3.65
CA ALA A 32 -5.00 16.33 -5.03
C ALA A 32 -4.42 14.91 -5.11
N VAL A 33 -5.24 13.90 -4.78
CA VAL A 33 -4.78 12.50 -4.76
C VAL A 33 -4.69 11.95 -6.17
N GLN A 34 -3.51 11.44 -6.52
CA GLN A 34 -3.20 10.71 -7.75
C GLN A 34 -2.63 9.34 -7.40
N ALA A 35 -2.95 8.31 -8.16
CA ALA A 35 -2.50 6.94 -7.91
C ALA A 35 -2.32 6.16 -9.21
N ILE A 36 -1.38 5.21 -9.20
CA ILE A 36 -1.29 4.17 -10.23
C ILE A 36 -2.37 3.14 -9.92
N GLU A 37 -3.23 2.83 -10.91
CA GLU A 37 -4.37 1.94 -10.70
C GLU A 37 -3.94 0.53 -10.28
N LYS A 38 -2.95 -0.06 -10.98
CA LYS A 38 -2.43 -1.40 -10.66
C LYS A 38 -0.91 -1.44 -10.78
N LEU A 39 -0.23 -1.44 -9.65
CA LEU A 39 1.22 -1.62 -9.59
C LEU A 39 1.61 -3.01 -10.12
N GLY A 40 2.67 -3.08 -10.93
CA GLY A 40 3.22 -4.32 -11.48
C GLY A 40 2.47 -4.89 -12.68
N HIS A 41 1.41 -4.24 -13.18
CA HIS A 41 0.66 -4.69 -14.36
C HIS A 41 1.12 -4.01 -15.65
N ASP A 42 1.96 -2.99 -15.57
CA ASP A 42 2.57 -2.36 -16.73
C ASP A 42 3.81 -3.18 -17.16
N PRO A 43 3.87 -3.68 -18.41
CA PRO A 43 4.98 -4.48 -18.89
C PRO A 43 6.33 -3.72 -18.90
N HIS A 44 6.32 -2.39 -18.89
CA HIS A 44 7.55 -1.59 -18.75
C HIS A 44 8.14 -1.65 -17.34
N TYR A 45 7.34 -2.05 -16.35
CA TYR A 45 7.75 -2.17 -14.94
C TYR A 45 7.44 -3.56 -14.39
N PRO A 46 8.08 -4.61 -14.92
CA PRO A 46 7.81 -5.99 -14.50
C PRO A 46 8.16 -6.20 -13.02
N VAL A 47 7.45 -7.12 -12.37
CA VAL A 47 7.79 -7.54 -11.01
C VAL A 47 9.16 -8.21 -11.02
N SER A 48 10.08 -7.69 -10.24
CA SER A 48 11.48 -8.15 -10.20
C SER A 48 12.02 -8.15 -8.78
N ASN A 49 13.11 -8.89 -8.57
CA ASN A 49 13.73 -9.01 -7.26
C ASN A 49 14.01 -7.65 -6.63
N ASN A 50 13.74 -7.53 -5.33
CA ASN A 50 13.85 -6.27 -4.58
C ASN A 50 12.96 -5.14 -5.14
N TRP A 51 11.90 -5.48 -5.88
CA TRP A 51 10.91 -4.58 -6.46
C TRP A 51 11.51 -3.41 -7.27
N LYS A 52 12.67 -3.63 -7.91
CA LYS A 52 13.43 -2.56 -8.59
C LYS A 52 12.56 -1.76 -9.56
N HIS A 53 11.79 -2.46 -10.42
CA HIS A 53 10.99 -1.80 -11.44
C HIS A 53 9.68 -1.22 -10.87
N LEU A 54 9.08 -1.84 -9.84
CA LEU A 54 7.93 -1.25 -9.14
C LEU A 54 8.30 0.07 -8.45
N VAL A 55 9.49 0.13 -7.84
CA VAL A 55 10.02 1.39 -7.27
C VAL A 55 10.22 2.44 -8.35
N GLN A 56 10.73 2.04 -9.53
CA GLN A 56 10.89 2.94 -10.66
C GLN A 56 9.53 3.43 -11.18
N GLN A 57 8.52 2.55 -11.28
CA GLN A 57 7.16 2.92 -11.67
C GLN A 57 6.58 4.02 -10.76
N VAL A 58 6.72 3.85 -9.44
CA VAL A 58 6.28 4.86 -8.48
C VAL A 58 7.08 6.16 -8.61
N ALA A 59 8.40 6.08 -8.82
CA ALA A 59 9.25 7.24 -8.97
C ALA A 59 8.92 8.04 -10.24
N ASP A 60 8.73 7.37 -11.38
CA ASP A 60 8.41 8.02 -12.66
C ASP A 60 7.02 8.65 -12.61
N PHE A 61 6.05 7.96 -12.02
CA PHE A 61 4.71 8.51 -11.81
C PHE A 61 4.75 9.74 -10.90
N ALA A 62 5.45 9.66 -9.77
CA ALA A 62 5.59 10.77 -8.84
C ALA A 62 6.33 11.95 -9.47
N LYS A 63 7.36 11.69 -10.29
CA LYS A 63 8.05 12.73 -11.04
C LYS A 63 7.09 13.45 -12.01
N ALA A 64 6.29 12.72 -12.76
CA ALA A 64 5.30 13.32 -13.66
C ALA A 64 4.26 14.17 -12.90
N GLN A 65 3.88 13.80 -11.67
CA GLN A 65 3.01 14.63 -10.83
C GLN A 65 3.77 15.84 -10.25
N ALA A 66 5.05 15.69 -9.90
CA ALA A 66 5.89 16.79 -9.43
C ALA A 66 6.11 17.85 -10.52
N ASP A 67 6.35 17.42 -11.76
CA ASP A 67 6.50 18.31 -12.91
C ASP A 67 5.19 19.12 -13.14
N LYS A 68 4.03 18.48 -13.04
CA LYS A 68 2.71 19.15 -13.14
C LYS A 68 2.43 20.11 -11.97
N ALA A 69 2.92 19.79 -10.78
CA ALA A 69 2.72 20.61 -9.59
C ALA A 69 3.75 21.74 -9.44
N GLY A 70 4.77 21.78 -10.28
CA GLY A 70 5.87 22.76 -10.21
C GLY A 70 6.81 22.52 -9.03
N GLY A 71 6.89 21.31 -8.50
CA GLY A 71 7.75 20.96 -7.37
C GLY A 71 7.48 19.58 -6.76
N PRO A 72 8.24 19.17 -5.74
CA PRO A 72 8.10 17.86 -5.15
C PRO A 72 6.68 17.60 -4.60
N VAL A 73 6.25 16.33 -4.58
CA VAL A 73 4.92 15.89 -4.14
C VAL A 73 5.01 15.15 -2.79
N TRP A 74 3.88 14.98 -2.11
CA TRP A 74 3.77 14.06 -0.98
C TRP A 74 3.60 12.65 -1.49
N LEU A 75 4.29 11.68 -0.86
CA LEU A 75 4.12 10.26 -1.15
C LEU A 75 3.43 9.59 0.03
N ALA A 76 2.37 8.86 -0.21
CA ALA A 76 1.73 8.00 0.78
C ALA A 76 1.55 6.61 0.19
N GLY A 77 1.65 5.58 1.03
CA GLY A 77 1.39 4.23 0.54
C GLY A 77 1.00 3.27 1.65
N HIS A 78 0.09 2.36 1.29
CA HIS A 78 -0.37 1.31 2.17
C HIS A 78 0.42 0.02 1.93
N SER A 79 0.94 -0.59 3.00
CA SER A 79 1.65 -1.87 2.91
C SER A 79 2.76 -1.86 1.83
N LEU A 80 2.65 -2.67 0.78
CA LEU A 80 3.54 -2.64 -0.41
C LEU A 80 3.81 -1.20 -0.87
N GLY A 81 2.75 -0.41 -1.04
CA GLY A 81 2.85 0.96 -1.53
C GLY A 81 3.66 1.87 -0.63
N GLY A 82 3.61 1.65 0.70
CA GLY A 82 4.44 2.38 1.66
C GLY A 82 5.93 2.11 1.46
N PHE A 83 6.30 0.86 1.26
CA PHE A 83 7.69 0.49 0.97
C PHE A 83 8.16 1.05 -0.37
N LEU A 84 7.33 0.96 -1.42
CA LEU A 84 7.67 1.51 -2.73
C LEU A 84 7.87 3.03 -2.67
N SER A 85 7.00 3.75 -1.96
CA SER A 85 7.10 5.19 -1.74
C SER A 85 8.38 5.57 -1.00
N LEU A 86 8.73 4.82 0.07
CA LEU A 86 9.95 5.03 0.84
C LEU A 86 11.21 4.79 -0.01
N MET A 87 11.21 3.69 -0.77
CA MET A 87 12.35 3.33 -1.63
C MET A 87 12.51 4.31 -2.80
N ALA A 88 11.41 4.81 -3.38
CA ALA A 88 11.42 5.82 -4.42
C ALA A 88 12.01 7.14 -3.89
N ALA A 89 11.56 7.62 -2.73
CA ALA A 89 12.11 8.82 -2.08
C ALA A 89 13.59 8.69 -1.74
N ALA A 90 14.04 7.50 -1.30
CA ALA A 90 15.44 7.24 -1.00
C ALA A 90 16.34 7.22 -2.27
N ARG A 91 15.82 6.69 -3.38
CA ARG A 91 16.58 6.62 -4.66
C ARG A 91 16.58 7.93 -5.42
N HIS A 92 15.57 8.77 -5.24
CA HIS A 92 15.37 10.02 -5.96
C HIS A 92 15.22 11.20 -4.98
N PRO A 93 16.36 11.69 -4.42
CA PRO A 93 16.35 12.83 -3.52
C PRO A 93 15.71 14.06 -4.19
N GLY A 94 14.84 14.75 -3.48
CA GLY A 94 14.10 15.91 -4.01
C GLY A 94 12.77 15.57 -4.69
N LEU A 95 12.45 14.29 -4.92
CA LEU A 95 11.16 13.87 -5.48
C LEU A 95 10.00 14.09 -4.52
N ALA A 96 10.22 13.84 -3.24
CA ALA A 96 9.18 13.86 -2.21
C ALA A 96 9.37 15.00 -1.20
N LYS A 97 8.28 15.72 -0.87
CA LYS A 97 8.19 16.62 0.28
C LYS A 97 8.23 15.85 1.60
N GLY A 98 7.65 14.66 1.61
CA GLY A 98 7.63 13.73 2.73
C GLY A 98 7.00 12.41 2.32
N VAL A 99 7.20 11.38 3.15
CA VAL A 99 6.68 10.02 2.94
C VAL A 99 5.78 9.62 4.11
N LEU A 100 4.59 9.14 3.80
CA LEU A 100 3.66 8.58 4.77
C LEU A 100 3.51 7.07 4.55
N LEU A 101 3.90 6.32 5.55
CA LEU A 101 3.78 4.86 5.61
C LEU A 101 2.46 4.49 6.27
N ILE A 102 1.57 3.80 5.57
CA ILE A 102 0.30 3.33 6.11
C ILE A 102 0.41 1.82 6.29
N ASP A 103 0.48 1.40 7.53
CA ASP A 103 0.71 0.01 7.97
C ASP A 103 1.82 -0.72 7.19
N ALA A 104 2.90 0.00 6.94
CA ALA A 104 4.12 -0.49 6.30
C ALA A 104 5.30 -0.38 7.28
N PRO A 105 5.34 -1.19 8.36
CA PRO A 105 6.35 -1.12 9.39
C PRO A 105 7.72 -1.51 8.84
N ILE A 106 8.75 -0.68 9.12
CA ILE A 106 10.10 -0.88 8.62
C ILE A 106 10.86 -1.83 9.53
N LEU A 107 11.44 -2.86 8.95
CA LEU A 107 12.32 -3.76 9.67
C LEU A 107 13.78 -3.33 9.62
N GLY A 108 14.43 -3.42 10.77
CA GLY A 108 15.87 -3.54 10.85
C GLY A 108 16.28 -4.97 10.45
N GLY A 109 17.03 -5.10 9.36
CA GLY A 109 17.44 -6.42 8.87
C GLY A 109 16.35 -7.15 8.06
N TRP A 110 16.19 -6.80 6.80
CA TRP A 110 15.17 -7.34 5.88
C TRP A 110 15.20 -8.85 5.69
N ARG A 111 16.32 -9.49 5.95
CA ARG A 111 16.39 -10.96 6.02
C ARG A 111 15.43 -11.53 7.06
N SER A 112 15.22 -10.84 8.18
CA SER A 112 14.27 -11.30 9.21
C SER A 112 12.81 -11.09 8.80
N MET A 113 12.49 -10.13 7.92
CA MET A 113 11.12 -9.95 7.42
C MET A 113 10.75 -11.00 6.36
N ALA A 114 11.59 -11.20 5.37
CA ALA A 114 11.40 -12.27 4.40
C ALA A 114 11.28 -13.64 5.11
N LEU A 115 12.17 -13.92 6.05
CA LEU A 115 12.12 -15.14 6.88
C LEU A 115 10.95 -15.14 7.88
N GLY A 116 10.59 -14.00 8.44
CA GLY A 116 9.45 -13.88 9.37
C GLY A 116 8.10 -14.03 8.68
N VAL A 117 7.91 -13.47 7.49
CA VAL A 117 6.69 -13.63 6.68
C VAL A 117 6.59 -15.08 6.18
N ILE A 118 7.68 -15.65 5.68
CA ILE A 118 7.73 -17.03 5.19
C ILE A 118 7.55 -18.03 6.33
N LYS A 119 8.31 -17.91 7.43
CA LYS A 119 8.22 -18.82 8.59
C LYS A 119 6.88 -18.72 9.33
N GLY A 120 6.30 -17.54 9.43
CA GLY A 120 5.03 -17.41 10.13
C GLY A 120 3.82 -17.82 9.30
N ALA A 121 3.92 -17.79 7.96
CA ALA A 121 2.92 -18.41 7.10
C ALA A 121 2.97 -19.95 7.17
N GLN A 122 4.13 -20.51 7.43
CA GLN A 122 4.29 -21.95 7.69
C GLN A 122 3.77 -22.38 9.07
N LEU A 123 3.83 -21.50 10.07
CA LEU A 123 3.36 -21.80 11.44
C LEU A 123 1.83 -21.68 11.62
N VAL A 124 1.14 -20.96 10.74
CA VAL A 124 -0.33 -20.76 10.77
C VAL A 124 -1.02 -21.60 9.68
N GLY A 125 -0.61 -22.86 9.51
CA GLY A 125 -1.30 -23.78 8.60
C GLY A 125 -0.84 -23.66 7.15
N SER A 126 0.40 -23.99 6.90
CA SER A 126 0.94 -24.53 5.63
C SER A 126 0.93 -23.68 4.36
N LEU A 127 0.50 -22.40 4.32
CA LEU A 127 0.47 -21.65 3.07
C LEU A 127 1.16 -20.30 3.22
N SER A 128 2.23 -20.09 2.43
CA SER A 128 2.84 -18.76 2.29
C SER A 128 1.83 -17.76 1.69
N PRO A 129 1.95 -16.42 1.93
CA PRO A 129 1.09 -15.45 1.26
C PRO A 129 1.05 -15.60 -0.25
N ALA A 130 2.16 -15.99 -0.88
CA ALA A 130 2.25 -16.31 -2.29
C ALA A 130 1.39 -17.53 -2.67
N ALA A 131 1.41 -18.60 -1.86
CA ALA A 131 0.59 -19.79 -2.11
C ALA A 131 -0.91 -19.53 -1.90
N VAL A 132 -1.26 -18.66 -0.95
CA VAL A 132 -2.65 -18.23 -0.75
C VAL A 132 -3.15 -17.41 -1.93
N SER A 133 -2.36 -16.46 -2.43
CA SER A 133 -2.72 -15.63 -3.58
C SER A 133 -2.91 -16.48 -4.85
N HIS A 134 -2.02 -17.42 -5.08
CA HIS A 134 -2.10 -18.31 -6.25
C HIS A 134 -3.36 -19.20 -6.27
N LYS A 135 -3.80 -19.68 -5.10
CA LYS A 135 -4.94 -20.60 -4.96
C LYS A 135 -6.28 -19.91 -4.72
N ARG A 136 -6.32 -18.59 -4.50
CA ARG A 136 -7.59 -17.92 -4.20
C ARG A 136 -8.56 -17.99 -5.38
N ARG A 137 -9.86 -18.07 -5.05
CA ARG A 137 -10.93 -17.99 -6.05
C ARG A 137 -10.83 -16.64 -6.79
N ASN A 138 -10.91 -16.66 -8.10
CA ASN A 138 -10.80 -15.49 -8.97
C ASN A 138 -11.96 -15.34 -9.97
N THR A 139 -12.99 -16.19 -9.88
CA THR A 139 -14.12 -16.17 -10.82
C THR A 139 -15.44 -16.38 -10.09
N TRP A 140 -16.46 -15.61 -10.45
CA TRP A 140 -17.81 -15.66 -9.90
C TRP A 140 -18.82 -15.54 -11.03
N PRO A 141 -20.07 -16.09 -10.87
CA PRO A 141 -21.10 -16.01 -11.90
C PRO A 141 -21.63 -14.59 -12.09
N SER A 142 -21.58 -13.73 -11.07
CA SER A 142 -22.06 -12.35 -11.12
C SER A 142 -21.30 -11.45 -10.15
N GLN A 143 -21.50 -10.14 -10.26
CA GLN A 143 -20.97 -9.15 -9.33
C GLN A 143 -21.51 -9.36 -7.93
N GLU A 144 -22.79 -9.65 -7.78
CA GLU A 144 -23.42 -9.93 -6.50
C GLU A 144 -22.85 -11.19 -5.84
N ALA A 145 -22.64 -12.26 -6.63
CA ALA A 145 -21.99 -13.46 -6.12
C ALA A 145 -20.53 -13.21 -5.67
N ALA A 146 -19.83 -12.28 -6.31
CA ALA A 146 -18.51 -11.84 -5.85
C ALA A 146 -18.61 -11.05 -4.55
N TYR A 147 -19.56 -10.10 -4.45
CA TYR A 147 -19.78 -9.32 -3.24
C TYR A 147 -20.10 -10.23 -2.04
N GLU A 148 -21.09 -11.13 -2.17
CA GLU A 148 -21.45 -12.05 -1.08
C GLU A 148 -20.27 -12.95 -0.68
N HIS A 149 -19.50 -13.42 -1.66
CA HIS A 149 -18.29 -14.21 -1.35
C HIS A 149 -17.28 -13.45 -0.51
N PHE A 150 -17.01 -12.17 -0.80
CA PHE A 150 -16.03 -11.39 -0.06
C PHE A 150 -16.57 -10.91 1.27
N LYS A 151 -17.83 -10.49 1.35
CA LYS A 151 -18.50 -10.02 2.58
C LYS A 151 -18.38 -11.01 3.73
N HIS A 152 -18.49 -12.31 3.44
CA HIS A 152 -18.40 -13.36 4.45
C HIS A 152 -16.97 -13.81 4.76
N LYS A 153 -15.95 -13.26 4.10
CA LYS A 153 -14.56 -13.57 4.43
C LYS A 153 -14.07 -12.74 5.61
N ARG A 154 -13.40 -13.38 6.57
CA ARG A 154 -12.84 -12.75 7.77
C ARG A 154 -12.02 -11.49 7.46
N ALA A 155 -11.24 -11.48 6.38
CA ALA A 155 -10.41 -10.34 6.00
C ALA A 155 -11.22 -9.11 5.54
N PHE A 156 -12.46 -9.31 5.11
CA PHE A 156 -13.35 -8.28 4.59
C PHE A 156 -14.52 -7.95 5.53
N SER A 157 -14.73 -8.75 6.58
CA SER A 157 -15.90 -8.64 7.46
C SER A 157 -16.02 -7.33 8.24
N LYS A 158 -14.91 -6.59 8.33
CA LYS A 158 -14.85 -5.28 9.02
C LYS A 158 -14.79 -4.09 8.05
N TRP A 159 -14.79 -4.36 6.73
CA TRP A 159 -14.71 -3.29 5.75
C TRP A 159 -15.96 -2.42 5.76
N ASP A 160 -15.78 -1.15 5.49
CA ASP A 160 -16.89 -0.27 5.12
C ASP A 160 -17.59 -0.82 3.87
N ASP A 161 -18.94 -0.84 3.88
CA ASP A 161 -19.73 -1.45 2.81
C ASP A 161 -19.50 -0.75 1.45
N ALA A 162 -19.36 0.58 1.45
CA ALA A 162 -19.07 1.33 0.24
C ALA A 162 -17.70 0.95 -0.34
N VAL A 163 -16.68 0.74 0.52
CA VAL A 163 -15.35 0.29 0.10
C VAL A 163 -15.41 -1.13 -0.46
N LEU A 164 -16.18 -2.03 0.15
CA LEU A 164 -16.34 -3.40 -0.37
C LEU A 164 -17.05 -3.39 -1.74
N ARG A 165 -18.08 -2.55 -1.91
CA ARG A 165 -18.75 -2.39 -3.21
C ARG A 165 -17.80 -1.86 -4.28
N ASP A 166 -17.00 -0.86 -3.97
CA ASP A 166 -15.98 -0.32 -4.89
C ASP A 166 -14.93 -1.36 -5.24
N TYR A 167 -14.46 -2.15 -4.24
CA TYR A 167 -13.56 -3.26 -4.49
C TYR A 167 -14.16 -4.29 -5.45
N ILE A 168 -15.45 -4.62 -5.34
CA ILE A 168 -16.11 -5.56 -6.25
C ILE A 168 -16.34 -4.93 -7.62
N ALA A 169 -16.80 -3.67 -7.67
CA ALA A 169 -17.08 -2.98 -8.92
C ALA A 169 -15.84 -2.82 -9.81
N HIS A 170 -14.73 -2.40 -9.20
CA HIS A 170 -13.48 -2.12 -9.90
C HIS A 170 -12.46 -3.26 -9.83
N GLY A 171 -12.45 -4.03 -8.75
CA GLY A 171 -11.55 -5.17 -8.53
C GLY A 171 -11.95 -6.44 -9.25
N THR A 172 -13.11 -6.45 -9.93
CA THR A 172 -13.53 -7.52 -10.83
C THR A 172 -13.94 -6.94 -12.18
N VAL A 173 -13.70 -7.69 -13.25
CA VAL A 173 -14.10 -7.37 -14.62
C VAL A 173 -14.96 -8.47 -15.19
N GLU A 174 -15.84 -8.12 -16.16
CA GLU A 174 -16.58 -9.12 -16.89
C GLU A 174 -15.71 -9.77 -17.96
N ARG A 175 -15.73 -11.10 -18.02
CA ARG A 175 -15.08 -11.90 -19.06
C ARG A 175 -15.89 -13.17 -19.26
N ASP A 176 -16.32 -13.42 -20.50
CA ASP A 176 -17.10 -14.61 -20.89
C ASP A 176 -18.34 -14.84 -20.00
N GLY A 177 -19.11 -13.79 -19.72
CA GLY A 177 -20.32 -13.84 -18.90
C GLY A 177 -20.08 -14.12 -17.41
N LYS A 178 -18.83 -13.98 -16.93
CA LYS A 178 -18.44 -14.18 -15.53
C LYS A 178 -17.69 -12.96 -15.00
N ARG A 179 -17.71 -12.76 -13.70
CA ARG A 179 -16.85 -11.77 -13.02
C ARG A 179 -15.52 -12.44 -12.67
N VAL A 180 -14.41 -11.82 -13.07
CA VAL A 180 -13.05 -12.30 -12.84
C VAL A 180 -12.27 -11.23 -12.09
N LEU A 181 -11.32 -11.62 -11.22
CA LEU A 181 -10.44 -10.65 -10.56
C LEU A 181 -9.68 -9.81 -11.60
N ALA A 182 -9.71 -8.49 -11.41
CA ALA A 182 -8.99 -7.53 -12.25
C ALA A 182 -7.49 -7.49 -11.92
N PHE A 183 -7.11 -7.77 -10.65
CA PHE A 183 -5.73 -7.89 -10.23
C PHE A 183 -5.23 -9.31 -10.52
N ASP A 184 -4.15 -9.42 -11.29
CA ASP A 184 -3.59 -10.70 -11.68
C ASP A 184 -2.97 -11.43 -10.48
N ARG A 185 -3.35 -12.71 -10.29
CA ARG A 185 -2.86 -13.54 -9.18
C ARG A 185 -1.38 -13.90 -9.30
N GLU A 186 -0.85 -14.02 -10.51
CA GLU A 186 0.57 -14.30 -10.72
C GLU A 186 1.42 -13.09 -10.37
N ILE A 187 0.99 -11.89 -10.77
CA ILE A 187 1.63 -10.63 -10.38
C ILE A 187 1.60 -10.48 -8.86
N GLU A 188 0.44 -10.70 -8.23
CA GLU A 188 0.30 -10.67 -6.78
C GLU A 188 1.27 -11.63 -6.10
N THR A 189 1.34 -12.87 -6.59
CA THR A 189 2.22 -13.92 -6.07
C THR A 189 3.69 -13.55 -6.24
N ASN A 190 4.06 -13.03 -7.40
CA ASN A 190 5.43 -12.62 -7.71
C ASN A 190 5.89 -11.44 -6.84
N ILE A 191 5.00 -10.50 -6.51
CA ILE A 191 5.30 -9.43 -5.56
C ILE A 191 5.69 -10.01 -4.19
N TYR A 192 4.97 -11.01 -3.67
CA TYR A 192 5.33 -11.69 -2.42
C TYR A 192 6.64 -12.48 -2.52
N ASN A 193 6.92 -13.09 -3.67
CA ASN A 193 8.15 -13.89 -3.89
C ASN A 193 9.41 -13.02 -4.04
N THR A 194 9.25 -11.73 -4.34
CA THR A 194 10.36 -10.81 -4.66
C THR A 194 10.56 -9.71 -3.62
N ILE A 195 10.07 -9.93 -2.39
CA ILE A 195 10.21 -8.97 -1.27
C ILE A 195 11.66 -8.52 -1.13
N PRO A 196 11.92 -7.20 -0.96
CA PRO A 196 13.26 -6.67 -0.81
C PRO A 196 14.01 -7.23 0.42
N ASP A 197 15.23 -7.64 0.24
CA ASP A 197 16.17 -8.03 1.30
C ASP A 197 17.26 -6.98 1.56
N ASN A 198 17.19 -5.85 0.89
CA ASN A 198 18.23 -4.84 0.85
C ASN A 198 17.81 -3.43 1.32
N LEU A 199 16.61 -3.25 1.92
CA LEU A 199 16.11 -1.93 2.28
C LEU A 199 17.01 -1.20 3.28
N ASP A 200 17.46 -1.89 4.32
CA ASP A 200 18.37 -1.32 5.32
C ASP A 200 19.66 -0.80 4.66
N ARG A 201 20.23 -1.57 3.72
CA ARG A 201 21.39 -1.14 2.92
C ARG A 201 21.05 0.06 2.04
N LEU A 202 19.86 0.05 1.42
CA LEU A 202 19.38 1.16 0.58
C LEU A 202 19.29 2.45 1.40
N LEU A 203 18.63 2.41 2.56
CA LEU A 203 18.45 3.59 3.43
C LEU A 203 19.76 4.12 4.02
N ARG A 204 20.74 3.22 4.31
CA ARG A 204 22.06 3.66 4.74
C ARG A 204 22.85 4.35 3.63
N ARG A 205 22.77 3.82 2.39
CA ARG A 205 23.48 4.40 1.24
C ARG A 205 22.81 5.66 0.70
N ASN A 206 21.50 5.74 0.82
CA ASN A 206 20.68 6.84 0.33
C ASN A 206 19.79 7.37 1.49
N PRO A 207 20.34 8.16 2.41
CA PRO A 207 19.58 8.73 3.51
C PRO A 207 18.46 9.60 2.98
N LEU A 208 17.27 9.42 3.53
CA LEU A 208 16.09 10.21 3.17
C LEU A 208 16.32 11.71 3.42
N LYS A 209 15.97 12.54 2.45
CA LYS A 209 16.10 14.00 2.49
C LYS A 209 14.78 14.69 2.84
N CYS A 210 13.74 13.93 3.16
CA CYS A 210 12.43 14.42 3.54
C CYS A 210 11.94 13.73 4.83
N PRO A 211 10.98 14.33 5.56
CA PRO A 211 10.38 13.71 6.73
C PRO A 211 9.60 12.46 6.35
N VAL A 212 9.53 11.52 7.31
CA VAL A 212 8.71 10.30 7.22
C VAL A 212 7.77 10.25 8.41
N SER A 213 6.53 9.85 8.18
CA SER A 213 5.54 9.55 9.21
C SER A 213 4.95 8.15 8.99
N PHE A 214 4.36 7.60 10.03
CA PHE A 214 3.75 6.27 10.02
C PHE A 214 2.35 6.31 10.64
N ILE A 215 1.41 5.62 10.00
CA ILE A 215 0.10 5.33 10.58
C ILE A 215 -0.04 3.83 10.66
N GLY A 216 -0.36 3.28 11.84
CA GLY A 216 -0.51 1.85 12.07
C GLY A 216 -1.84 1.47 12.67
N GLY A 217 -2.31 0.25 12.35
CA GLY A 217 -3.47 -0.36 12.98
C GLY A 217 -3.12 -1.03 14.32
N ARG A 218 -3.79 -0.67 15.43
CA ARG A 218 -3.55 -1.30 16.75
C ARG A 218 -3.74 -2.82 16.75
N GLN A 219 -4.56 -3.33 15.81
CA GLN A 219 -4.86 -4.74 15.65
C GLN A 219 -4.06 -5.36 14.50
N SER A 220 -3.14 -4.60 13.85
CA SER A 220 -2.31 -5.11 12.76
C SER A 220 -1.41 -6.24 13.24
N TRP A 221 -1.54 -7.38 12.60
CA TRP A 221 -0.69 -8.53 12.81
C TRP A 221 0.71 -8.29 12.25
N GLU A 222 0.80 -7.60 11.13
CA GLU A 222 2.03 -7.22 10.44
C GLU A 222 2.94 -6.40 11.36
N MET A 223 2.38 -5.38 12.03
CA MET A 223 3.13 -4.59 13.00
C MET A 223 3.63 -5.41 14.20
N LYS A 224 2.76 -6.29 14.73
CA LYS A 224 3.14 -7.14 15.88
C LYS A 224 4.29 -8.08 15.55
N ARG A 225 4.35 -8.55 14.31
CA ARG A 225 5.41 -9.47 13.85
C ARG A 225 6.71 -8.76 13.53
N VAL A 226 6.63 -7.58 12.94
CA VAL A 226 7.77 -6.79 12.47
C VAL A 226 8.46 -6.07 13.64
N GLY A 227 7.68 -5.61 14.60
CA GLY A 227 8.14 -4.67 15.62
C GLY A 227 8.28 -3.24 15.08
N MET A 228 8.46 -2.27 15.95
CA MET A 228 8.41 -0.86 15.60
C MET A 228 9.75 -0.12 15.64
N GLY A 229 10.81 -0.71 16.21
CA GLY A 229 12.05 0.00 16.50
C GLY A 229 12.70 0.71 15.30
N MET A 230 12.72 0.08 14.11
CA MET A 230 13.27 0.74 12.92
C MET A 230 12.29 1.78 12.36
N THR A 231 10.99 1.53 12.46
CA THR A 231 9.96 2.51 12.09
C THR A 231 10.07 3.76 12.94
N GLU A 232 10.18 3.62 14.25
CA GLU A 232 10.38 4.74 15.19
C GLU A 232 11.63 5.55 14.86
N LYS A 233 12.73 4.85 14.57
CA LYS A 233 13.99 5.51 14.16
C LYS A 233 13.83 6.32 12.87
N VAL A 234 13.23 5.74 11.82
CA VAL A 234 13.09 6.37 10.50
C VAL A 234 12.09 7.53 10.55
N THR A 235 10.99 7.36 11.29
CA THR A 235 9.95 8.40 11.44
C THR A 235 10.31 9.46 12.48
N ARG A 236 11.35 9.23 13.28
CA ARG A 236 11.71 10.06 14.45
C ARG A 236 10.51 10.24 15.39
N GLY A 237 9.76 9.16 15.62
CA GLY A 237 8.59 9.15 16.50
C GLY A 237 7.31 9.76 15.90
N ARG A 238 7.28 10.14 14.61
CA ARG A 238 6.05 10.59 13.93
C ARG A 238 5.15 9.40 13.62
N ILE A 239 4.42 8.94 14.64
CA ILE A 239 3.60 7.74 14.59
C ILE A 239 2.20 8.07 15.07
N ILE A 240 1.19 7.67 14.29
CA ILE A 240 -0.22 7.72 14.63
C ILE A 240 -0.75 6.28 14.67
N MET A 241 -1.51 5.96 15.71
CA MET A 241 -2.12 4.63 15.85
C MET A 241 -3.63 4.73 15.77
N LEU A 242 -4.22 4.04 14.78
CA LEU A 242 -5.66 3.89 14.62
C LEU A 242 -6.13 2.54 15.18
N ASP A 243 -7.37 2.51 15.63
CA ASP A 243 -8.03 1.25 15.96
C ASP A 243 -8.49 0.57 14.66
N GLY A 244 -7.91 -0.57 14.34
CA GLY A 244 -8.16 -1.34 13.12
C GLY A 244 -7.07 -2.38 12.86
N THR A 245 -7.33 -3.26 11.87
CA THR A 245 -6.36 -4.27 11.42
C THR A 245 -5.38 -3.66 10.41
N HIS A 246 -4.56 -4.49 9.75
CA HIS A 246 -3.76 -4.08 8.60
C HIS A 246 -4.58 -3.36 7.51
N LEU A 247 -5.86 -3.71 7.40
CA LEU A 247 -6.77 -3.19 6.39
C LEU A 247 -7.64 -2.00 6.89
N PHE A 248 -7.19 -1.30 7.95
CA PHE A 248 -7.93 -0.14 8.49
C PHE A 248 -8.24 0.95 7.45
N PRO A 249 -7.48 1.15 6.36
CA PRO A 249 -7.88 2.10 5.33
C PRO A 249 -9.21 1.74 4.63
N MET A 250 -9.55 0.46 4.61
CA MET A 250 -10.81 -0.06 4.07
C MET A 250 -11.88 -0.20 5.15
N GLU A 251 -11.47 -0.45 6.41
CA GLU A 251 -12.39 -0.59 7.54
C GLU A 251 -12.93 0.77 8.03
N LYS A 252 -12.08 1.81 7.98
CA LYS A 252 -12.34 3.14 8.56
C LYS A 252 -11.79 4.25 7.65
N PRO A 253 -12.31 4.40 6.42
CA PRO A 253 -11.74 5.34 5.43
C PRO A 253 -11.77 6.79 5.90
N LEU A 254 -12.83 7.23 6.58
CA LEU A 254 -12.95 8.60 7.12
C LEU A 254 -11.90 8.89 8.21
N ALA A 255 -11.73 7.99 9.17
CA ALA A 255 -10.73 8.13 10.23
C ALA A 255 -9.31 8.05 9.66
N THR A 256 -9.11 7.19 8.66
CA THR A 256 -7.84 7.09 7.94
C THR A 256 -7.50 8.39 7.20
N ALA A 257 -8.47 9.01 6.52
CA ALA A 257 -8.27 10.30 5.86
C ALA A 257 -7.87 11.41 6.85
N ALA A 258 -8.53 11.47 8.00
CA ALA A 258 -8.18 12.43 9.05
C ALA A 258 -6.76 12.21 9.61
N ALA A 259 -6.36 10.95 9.82
CA ALA A 259 -5.02 10.62 10.27
C ALA A 259 -3.95 10.93 9.21
N ILE A 260 -4.23 10.69 7.93
CA ILE A 260 -3.36 11.07 6.80
C ILE A 260 -3.18 12.59 6.78
N GLU A 261 -4.26 13.36 6.84
CA GLU A 261 -4.21 14.82 6.91
C GLU A 261 -3.33 15.28 8.08
N THR A 262 -3.59 14.77 9.28
CA THR A 262 -2.81 15.10 10.48
C THR A 262 -1.32 14.80 10.29
N ALA A 263 -0.99 13.60 9.78
CA ALA A 263 0.39 13.19 9.55
C ALA A 263 1.10 14.09 8.52
N LEU A 264 0.43 14.42 7.41
CA LEU A 264 1.00 15.26 6.36
C LEU A 264 1.18 16.71 6.84
N ARG A 265 0.19 17.30 7.54
CA ARG A 265 0.30 18.65 8.11
C ARG A 265 1.41 18.74 9.16
N ASN A 266 1.57 17.71 10.00
CA ASN A 266 2.68 17.65 10.98
C ASN A 266 4.07 17.52 10.31
N MET A 267 4.13 17.20 9.04
CA MET A 267 5.34 17.20 8.22
C MET A 267 5.50 18.46 7.36
N GLY A 268 4.51 19.39 7.38
CA GLY A 268 4.56 20.68 6.67
C GLY A 268 3.74 20.75 5.37
N ALA A 269 2.68 19.93 5.23
CA ALA A 269 1.74 19.97 4.09
C ALA A 269 0.78 21.16 4.17
#